data_f6cb5d99d44decb125bc90f43e693f58
#
_entry.id   f6cb5d99d44decb125bc90f43e693f58
#
_cell.length_a   1.000
_cell.length_b   1.000
_cell.length_c   1.000
_cell.angle_alpha   90.00
_cell.angle_beta   90.00
_cell.angle_gamma   90.00
#
_symmetry.space_group_name_H-M   'P 1'
#
loop_
_entity.id
_entity.type
_entity.pdbx_description
1 polymer ?
#
loop_
_entity_poly.entity_id
_entity_poly.type
_entity_poly.pdbx_seq_one_letter_code
_entity_poly.pdbx_strand_id
1 'polypeptide(L)'
;KYIFTIFGITLDAFRIGAGALLFLTAVDLVKGTEHSSKVGHKDISQVAVVPLSIPMIIGPGTTGILLVMGASFEDTTAVITGCLALLWAVLLIGLMLYTSSFLEKIMGKNGLQVISKITGLILAALSAQIVFTGIKNFLGL
;
A
#
# COMPACT_ATOMS: atom_id res chain seq x y z
N LYS A 1 -6.72 -15.36 10.72
CA LYS A 1 -7.53 -16.50 10.23
C LYS A 1 -9.02 -16.35 10.62
N TYR A 2 -9.33 -16.04 11.88
CA TYR A 2 -10.73 -15.95 12.37
C TYR A 2 -11.64 -14.98 11.58
N ILE A 3 -11.13 -13.83 11.16
CA ILE A 3 -11.90 -12.83 10.38
C ILE A 3 -12.36 -13.42 9.05
N PHE A 4 -11.50 -14.14 8.33
CA PHE A 4 -11.84 -14.76 7.04
C PHE A 4 -12.89 -15.85 7.19
N THR A 5 -12.83 -16.61 8.29
CA THR A 5 -13.81 -17.66 8.61
C THR A 5 -15.19 -17.07 8.91
N ILE A 6 -15.26 -15.95 9.65
CA ILE A 6 -16.51 -15.27 9.99
C ILE A 6 -17.21 -14.74 8.74
N PHE A 7 -16.45 -14.17 7.79
CA PHE A 7 -17.02 -13.64 6.55
C PHE A 7 -17.19 -14.69 5.44
N GLY A 8 -16.75 -15.93 5.66
CA GLY A 8 -16.80 -16.99 4.65
C GLY A 8 -15.96 -16.71 3.40
N ILE A 9 -14.98 -15.81 3.49
CA ILE A 9 -14.14 -15.39 2.38
C ILE A 9 -12.84 -16.17 2.42
N THR A 10 -12.43 -16.75 1.29
CA THR A 10 -11.13 -17.43 1.18
C THR A 10 -10.00 -16.41 1.15
N LEU A 11 -8.83 -16.81 1.68
CA LEU A 11 -7.62 -15.97 1.66
C LEU A 11 -7.24 -15.57 0.22
N ASP A 12 -7.44 -16.47 -0.73
CA ASP A 12 -7.10 -16.24 -2.14
C ASP A 12 -8.08 -15.27 -2.81
N ALA A 13 -9.38 -15.35 -2.52
CA ALA A 13 -10.36 -14.36 -2.97
C ALA A 13 -10.02 -12.96 -2.42
N PHE A 14 -9.63 -12.89 -1.14
CA PHE A 14 -9.21 -11.62 -0.53
C PHE A 14 -7.90 -11.09 -1.15
N ARG A 15 -6.96 -11.97 -1.49
CA ARG A 15 -5.71 -11.63 -2.20
C ARG A 15 -5.99 -11.02 -3.57
N ILE A 16 -6.95 -11.57 -4.32
CA ILE A 16 -7.37 -11.01 -5.62
C ILE A 16 -7.92 -9.58 -5.43
N GLY A 17 -8.83 -9.40 -4.47
CA GLY A 17 -9.42 -8.08 -4.18
C GLY A 17 -8.38 -7.05 -3.73
N ALA A 18 -7.48 -7.42 -2.82
CA ALA A 18 -6.39 -6.56 -2.34
C ALA A 18 -5.42 -6.18 -3.48
N GLY A 19 -5.08 -7.13 -4.33
CA GLY A 19 -4.25 -6.88 -5.51
C GLY A 19 -4.92 -5.94 -6.51
N ALA A 20 -6.23 -6.10 -6.75
CA ALA A 20 -6.98 -5.19 -7.62
C ALA A 20 -6.99 -3.74 -7.09
N LEU A 21 -7.20 -3.56 -5.78
CA LEU A 21 -7.14 -2.22 -5.16
C LEU A 21 -5.74 -1.62 -5.23
N LEU A 22 -4.70 -2.44 -5.06
CA LEU A 22 -3.32 -1.99 -5.23
C LEU A 22 -3.03 -1.58 -6.68
N PHE A 23 -3.58 -2.31 -7.65
CA PHE A 23 -3.48 -1.98 -9.06
C PHE A 23 -4.10 -0.62 -9.40
N LEU A 24 -5.28 -0.32 -8.85
CA LEU A 24 -5.92 0.99 -9.00
C LEU A 24 -5.05 2.11 -8.43
N THR A 25 -4.47 1.90 -7.25
CA THR A 25 -3.53 2.86 -6.66
C THR A 25 -2.29 3.08 -7.54
N ALA A 26 -1.76 2.02 -8.15
CA ALA A 26 -0.65 2.10 -9.09
C ALA A 26 -1.00 2.90 -10.34
N VAL A 27 -2.19 2.71 -10.89
CA VAL A 27 -2.71 3.48 -12.05
C VAL A 27 -2.82 4.97 -11.70
N ASP A 28 -3.32 5.32 -10.51
CA ASP A 28 -3.42 6.70 -10.05
C ASP A 28 -2.05 7.37 -9.94
N LEU A 29 -1.05 6.64 -9.44
CA LEU A 29 0.34 7.12 -9.38
C LEU A 29 0.93 7.38 -10.78
N VAL A 30 0.68 6.50 -11.74
CA VAL A 30 1.17 6.66 -13.13
C VAL A 30 0.48 7.82 -13.83
N LYS A 31 -0.83 7.96 -13.65
CA LYS A 31 -1.62 9.06 -14.24
C LYS A 31 -1.24 10.43 -13.67
N GLY A 32 -0.65 10.45 -12.46
CA GLY A 32 -0.33 11.70 -11.78
C GLY A 32 -1.61 12.50 -11.46
N THR A 33 -2.73 11.79 -11.26
CA THR A 33 -3.97 12.43 -10.84
C THR A 33 -3.74 13.07 -9.48
N GLU A 34 -3.77 14.40 -9.48
CA GLU A 34 -3.75 15.23 -8.28
C GLU A 34 -5.02 14.95 -7.46
N HIS A 35 -5.03 13.84 -6.74
CA HIS A 35 -6.03 13.63 -5.68
C HIS A 35 -5.74 14.54 -4.48
N SER A 36 -4.79 15.47 -4.63
CA SER A 36 -4.28 16.39 -3.62
C SER A 36 -4.96 17.74 -3.54
N SER A 37 -6.00 18.06 -4.32
CA SER A 37 -6.37 19.47 -4.49
C SER A 37 -7.84 19.84 -4.28
N LYS A 38 -8.60 19.10 -3.50
CA LYS A 38 -9.92 19.59 -3.05
C LYS A 38 -10.14 19.54 -1.53
N VAL A 39 -9.08 19.58 -0.73
CA VAL A 39 -9.21 19.94 0.66
C VAL A 39 -8.95 21.44 0.74
N GLY A 40 -10.04 22.22 0.62
CA GLY A 40 -10.02 23.64 0.92
C GLY A 40 -9.43 23.86 2.31
N HIS A 41 -8.80 25.01 2.51
CA HIS A 41 -8.21 25.49 3.77
C HIS A 41 -9.12 25.24 4.97
N LYS A 42 -9.05 24.07 5.57
CA LYS A 42 -9.60 23.77 6.89
C LYS A 42 -8.46 23.22 7.73
N ASP A 43 -8.32 23.76 8.91
CA ASP A 43 -7.35 23.51 9.98
C ASP A 43 -6.45 22.29 9.79
N ILE A 44 -5.17 22.55 9.55
CA ILE A 44 -4.10 21.61 9.23
C ILE A 44 -3.99 20.46 10.26
N SER A 45 -4.39 20.70 11.51
CA SER A 45 -4.32 19.71 12.58
C SER A 45 -5.39 18.60 12.50
N GLN A 46 -6.57 18.88 11.92
CA GLN A 46 -7.63 17.88 11.74
C GLN A 46 -7.51 17.11 10.41
N VAL A 47 -6.79 17.69 9.45
CA VAL A 47 -6.58 17.10 8.10
C VAL A 47 -5.43 16.09 8.08
N ALA A 48 -4.49 16.19 9.06
CA ALA A 48 -3.26 15.40 9.01
C ALA A 48 -3.46 13.90 9.32
N VAL A 49 -4.34 13.55 10.24
CA VAL A 49 -4.41 12.16 10.75
C VAL A 49 -5.38 11.29 9.95
N VAL A 50 -6.61 11.71 9.77
CA VAL A 50 -7.64 10.84 9.18
C VAL A 50 -7.69 10.86 7.65
N PRO A 51 -7.71 12.01 6.95
CA PRO A 51 -7.78 11.96 5.48
C PRO A 51 -6.45 11.75 4.77
N LEU A 52 -5.31 12.00 5.43
CA LEU A 52 -4.00 11.90 4.78
C LEU A 52 -3.27 10.59 5.11
N SER A 53 -3.19 10.22 6.40
CA SER A 53 -2.41 9.07 6.83
C SER A 53 -3.07 7.74 6.48
N ILE A 54 -4.39 7.62 6.68
CA ILE A 54 -5.09 6.37 6.45
C ILE A 54 -5.24 6.05 4.95
N PRO A 55 -5.75 6.96 4.08
CA PRO A 55 -5.89 6.60 2.66
C PRO A 55 -4.60 6.72 1.85
N MET A 56 -3.64 7.58 2.21
CA MET A 56 -2.41 7.76 1.43
C MET A 56 -1.28 6.80 1.84
N ILE A 57 -1.03 6.65 3.15
CA ILE A 57 0.09 5.82 3.63
C ILE A 57 -0.37 4.37 3.82
N ILE A 58 -1.55 4.19 4.41
CA ILE A 58 -2.14 2.87 4.64
C ILE A 58 -3.42 2.76 3.81
N GLY A 59 -3.26 2.66 2.50
CA GLY A 59 -4.38 2.47 1.58
C GLY A 59 -5.05 1.10 1.73
N PRO A 60 -6.27 0.92 1.21
CA PRO A 60 -6.99 -0.35 1.31
C PRO A 60 -6.22 -1.52 0.66
N GLY A 61 -5.43 -1.26 -0.38
CA GLY A 61 -4.56 -2.25 -1.00
C GLY A 61 -3.44 -2.72 -0.07
N THR A 62 -2.74 -1.78 0.57
CA THR A 62 -1.67 -2.08 1.54
C THR A 62 -2.21 -2.85 2.74
N THR A 63 -3.34 -2.41 3.30
CA THR A 63 -4.01 -3.10 4.40
C THR A 63 -4.40 -4.52 4.02
N GLY A 64 -4.94 -4.71 2.81
CA GLY A 64 -5.31 -6.02 2.29
C GLY A 64 -4.11 -6.96 2.20
N ILE A 65 -2.98 -6.49 1.67
CA ILE A 65 -1.76 -7.29 1.55
C ILE A 65 -1.19 -7.65 2.93
N LEU A 66 -1.15 -6.70 3.86
CA LEU A 66 -0.68 -6.97 5.23
C LEU A 66 -1.54 -8.01 5.95
N LEU A 67 -2.87 -7.97 5.74
CA LEU A 67 -3.78 -8.98 6.27
C LEU A 67 -3.52 -10.36 5.67
N VAL A 68 -3.30 -10.42 4.35
CA VAL A 68 -2.95 -11.68 3.66
C VAL A 68 -1.63 -12.23 4.19
N MET A 69 -0.59 -11.41 4.29
CA MET A 69 0.72 -11.83 4.81
C MET A 69 0.61 -12.32 6.27
N GLY A 70 -0.08 -11.56 7.12
CA GLY A 70 -0.27 -11.94 8.52
C GLY A 70 -1.07 -13.25 8.68
N ALA A 71 -2.05 -13.50 7.81
CA ALA A 71 -2.81 -14.74 7.80
C ALA A 71 -2.02 -15.95 7.27
N SER A 72 -0.98 -15.71 6.46
CA SER A 72 -0.11 -16.74 5.89
C SER A 72 1.01 -17.18 6.83
N PHE A 73 1.26 -16.47 7.93
CA PHE A 73 2.28 -16.86 8.90
C PHE A 73 1.80 -18.08 9.71
N GLU A 74 2.58 -19.14 9.69
CA GLU A 74 2.31 -20.39 10.42
C GLU A 74 3.09 -20.48 11.72
N ASP A 75 4.30 -19.90 11.76
CA ASP A 75 5.22 -19.97 12.88
C ASP A 75 5.34 -18.65 13.63
N THR A 76 5.57 -18.73 14.96
CA THR A 76 5.83 -17.57 15.81
C THR A 76 7.06 -16.78 15.34
N THR A 77 8.09 -17.48 14.84
CA THR A 77 9.29 -16.84 14.27
C THR A 77 8.95 -15.97 13.05
N ALA A 78 8.07 -16.45 12.18
CA ALA A 78 7.61 -15.69 11.00
C ALA A 78 6.84 -14.44 11.42
N VAL A 79 6.01 -14.54 12.48
CA VAL A 79 5.28 -13.38 13.03
C VAL A 79 6.25 -12.34 13.59
N ILE A 80 7.23 -12.74 14.38
CA ILE A 80 8.22 -11.81 14.95
C ILE A 80 9.02 -11.13 13.85
N THR A 81 9.49 -11.89 12.87
CA THR A 81 10.24 -11.35 11.72
C THR A 81 9.39 -10.38 10.92
N GLY A 82 8.12 -10.71 10.68
CA GLY A 82 7.17 -9.82 10.02
C GLY A 82 6.92 -8.52 10.77
N CYS A 83 6.75 -8.58 12.10
CA CYS A 83 6.59 -7.39 12.94
C CYS A 83 7.85 -6.50 12.93
N LEU A 84 9.04 -7.09 13.00
CA LEU A 84 10.29 -6.36 12.89
C LEU A 84 10.45 -5.70 11.53
N ALA A 85 10.12 -6.41 10.44
CA ALA A 85 10.15 -5.86 9.10
C ALA A 85 9.19 -4.67 8.94
N LEU A 86 7.96 -4.77 9.49
CA LEU A 86 7.01 -3.67 9.50
C LEU A 86 7.51 -2.47 10.30
N LEU A 87 8.12 -2.70 11.46
CA LEU A 87 8.69 -1.63 12.27
C LEU A 87 9.80 -0.90 11.51
N TRP A 88 10.71 -1.62 10.86
CA TRP A 88 11.73 -1.03 10.00
C TRP A 88 11.14 -0.27 8.82
N ALA A 89 10.10 -0.80 8.18
CA ALA A 89 9.42 -0.11 7.07
C ALA A 89 8.80 1.22 7.53
N VAL A 90 8.14 1.25 8.69
CA VAL A 90 7.55 2.47 9.26
C VAL A 90 8.63 3.49 9.60
N LEU A 91 9.76 3.06 10.17
CA LEU A 91 10.90 3.95 10.47
C LEU A 91 11.49 4.55 9.18
N LEU A 92 11.64 3.75 8.12
CA LEU A 92 12.12 4.24 6.82
C LEU A 92 11.16 5.24 6.19
N ILE A 93 9.84 4.98 6.25
CA ILE A 93 8.82 5.92 5.77
C ILE A 93 8.91 7.22 6.57
N GLY A 94 9.00 7.15 7.91
CA GLY A 94 9.16 8.32 8.77
C GLY A 94 10.40 9.14 8.43
N LEU A 95 11.53 8.48 8.18
CA LEU A 95 12.77 9.12 7.76
C LEU A 95 12.64 9.79 6.39
N MET A 96 11.99 9.12 5.43
CA MET A 96 11.70 9.68 4.11
C MET A 96 10.80 10.92 4.19
N LEU A 97 9.76 10.86 5.02
CA LEU A 97 8.87 12.01 5.25
C LEU A 97 9.64 13.18 5.89
N TYR A 98 10.48 12.90 6.86
CA TYR A 98 11.33 13.94 7.49
C TYR A 98 12.26 14.60 6.47
N THR A 99 12.82 13.83 5.54
CA THR A 99 13.76 14.32 4.53
C THR A 99 13.05 14.81 3.25
N SER A 100 11.71 14.71 3.16
CA SER A 100 10.93 14.99 1.95
C SER A 100 11.15 16.41 1.40
N SER A 101 11.18 17.41 2.28
CA SER A 101 11.43 18.82 1.88
C SER A 101 12.81 19.04 1.23
N PHE A 102 13.80 18.26 1.65
CA PHE A 102 15.14 18.30 1.06
C PHE A 102 15.17 17.60 -0.30
N LEU A 103 14.51 16.44 -0.41
CA LEU A 103 14.38 15.70 -1.67
C LEU A 103 13.65 16.55 -2.72
N GLU A 104 12.56 17.21 -2.35
CA GLU A 104 11.79 18.07 -3.25
C GLU A 104 12.66 19.20 -3.83
N LYS A 105 13.52 19.80 -3.01
CA LYS A 105 14.45 20.85 -3.47
C LYS A 105 15.50 20.35 -4.46
N ILE A 106 15.99 19.10 -4.27
CA ILE A 106 17.02 18.52 -5.15
C ILE A 106 16.41 18.03 -6.46
N MET A 107 15.27 17.36 -6.40
CA MET A 107 14.70 16.66 -7.54
C MET A 107 13.78 17.54 -8.38
N GLY A 108 13.21 18.58 -7.77
CA GLY A 108 12.20 19.42 -8.39
C GLY A 108 10.91 18.66 -8.73
N LYS A 109 9.89 19.40 -9.17
CA LYS A 109 8.56 18.80 -9.47
C LYS A 109 8.61 17.75 -10.58
N ASN A 110 9.42 17.98 -11.62
CA ASN A 110 9.54 17.03 -12.74
C ASN A 110 10.22 15.72 -12.33
N GLY A 111 11.27 15.77 -11.50
CA GLY A 111 11.93 14.58 -10.98
C GLY A 111 11.01 13.72 -10.13
N LEU A 112 10.23 14.35 -9.24
CA LEU A 112 9.24 13.66 -8.42
C LEU A 112 8.16 12.98 -9.27
N GLN A 113 7.70 13.62 -10.35
CA GLN A 113 6.72 13.01 -11.27
C GLN A 113 7.29 11.77 -11.97
N VAL A 114 8.53 11.81 -12.40
CA VAL A 114 9.17 10.65 -13.06
C VAL A 114 9.29 9.48 -12.09
N ILE A 115 9.76 9.73 -10.87
CA ILE A 115 9.85 8.68 -9.83
C ILE A 115 8.48 8.12 -9.49
N SER A 116 7.47 8.96 -9.32
CA SER A 116 6.10 8.53 -9.07
C SER A 116 5.58 7.58 -10.16
N LYS A 117 5.82 7.90 -11.44
CA LYS A 117 5.42 7.06 -12.57
C LYS A 117 6.16 5.72 -12.59
N ILE A 118 7.48 5.73 -12.34
CA ILE A 118 8.28 4.49 -12.28
C ILE A 118 7.80 3.62 -11.11
N THR A 119 7.60 4.21 -9.94
CA THR A 119 7.09 3.50 -8.75
C THR A 119 5.69 2.93 -9.02
N GLY A 120 4.82 3.70 -9.68
CA GLY A 120 3.49 3.23 -10.09
C GLY A 120 3.55 2.03 -11.02
N LEU A 121 4.47 2.01 -12.00
CA LEU A 121 4.66 0.84 -12.88
C LEU A 121 5.13 -0.40 -12.12
N ILE A 122 6.08 -0.25 -11.21
CA ILE A 122 6.54 -1.36 -10.35
C ILE A 122 5.39 -1.87 -9.49
N LEU A 123 4.62 -0.97 -8.89
CA LEU A 123 3.48 -1.31 -8.06
C LEU A 123 2.39 -2.03 -8.88
N ALA A 124 2.15 -1.62 -10.13
CA ALA A 124 1.23 -2.30 -11.04
C ALA A 124 1.67 -3.74 -11.34
N ALA A 125 2.97 -3.96 -11.58
CA ALA A 125 3.52 -5.29 -11.81
C ALA A 125 3.38 -6.19 -10.56
N LEU A 126 3.69 -5.67 -9.38
CA LEU A 126 3.52 -6.40 -8.12
C LEU A 126 2.04 -6.75 -7.85
N SER A 127 1.13 -5.80 -8.09
CA SER A 127 -0.30 -6.04 -7.89
C SER A 127 -0.83 -7.10 -8.85
N ALA A 128 -0.41 -7.09 -10.12
CA ALA A 128 -0.75 -8.11 -11.08
C ALA A 128 -0.25 -9.50 -10.62
N GLN A 129 0.97 -9.59 -10.13
CA GLN A 129 1.52 -10.84 -9.58
C GLN A 129 0.67 -11.37 -8.42
N ILE A 130 0.23 -10.50 -7.51
CA ILE A 130 -0.61 -10.87 -6.37
C ILE A 130 -1.97 -11.40 -6.85
N VAL A 131 -2.59 -10.73 -7.82
CA VAL A 131 -3.86 -11.15 -8.42
C VAL A 131 -3.72 -12.52 -9.08
N PHE A 132 -2.71 -12.70 -9.94
CA PHE A 132 -2.50 -13.98 -10.63
C PHE A 132 -2.18 -15.12 -9.66
N THR A 133 -1.40 -14.86 -8.62
CA THR A 133 -1.15 -15.86 -7.57
C THR A 133 -2.44 -16.22 -6.84
N GLY A 134 -3.28 -15.23 -6.53
CA GLY A 134 -4.59 -15.48 -5.92
C GLY A 134 -5.51 -16.31 -6.82
N ILE A 135 -5.57 -15.99 -8.11
CA ILE A 135 -6.37 -16.74 -9.11
C ILE A 135 -5.85 -18.18 -9.22
N LYS A 136 -4.54 -18.35 -9.38
CA LYS A 136 -3.92 -19.68 -9.50
C LYS A 136 -4.26 -20.57 -8.31
N ASN A 137 -4.08 -20.06 -7.09
CA ASN A 137 -4.40 -20.80 -5.87
C ASN A 137 -5.90 -21.07 -5.72
N PHE A 138 -6.74 -20.09 -6.07
CA PHE A 138 -8.19 -20.22 -6.01
C PHE A 138 -8.74 -21.29 -6.96
N LEU A 139 -8.14 -21.44 -8.15
CA LEU A 139 -8.49 -22.44 -9.14
C LEU A 139 -7.80 -23.81 -8.90
N GLY A 140 -6.87 -23.91 -7.94
CA GLY A 140 -6.15 -25.13 -7.65
C GLY A 140 -5.13 -25.53 -8.72
N LEU A 141 -4.61 -24.56 -9.49
CA LEU A 141 -3.66 -24.77 -10.58
C LEU A 141 -2.20 -24.70 -10.11
#